data_8626f15cda7e9aabc839fed77cb43325
#
_entry.id   8626f15cda7e9aabc839fed77cb43325
#
_cell.length_a   1.000
_cell.length_b   1.000
_cell.length_c   1.000
_cell.angle_alpha   90.00
_cell.angle_beta   90.00
_cell.angle_gamma   90.00
#
_symmetry.space_group_name_H-M   'P 1'
#
loop_
_entity.id
_entity.type
_entity.pdbx_description
1 polymer ?
#
loop_
_entity_poly.entity_id
_entity_poly.type
_entity_poly.pdbx_seq_one_letter_code
_entity_poly.pdbx_strand_id
1 'polypeptide(L)'
;MNKENDEEIIENTLEINEEMDTNKKGNIPFTNKKPSKNENENSINNNTSYNENNKDTINTKKIYDQKNVVQTFPSTEIMSERSIDLKSSHFPYCIVWTPIPIITYLIPSIGHTGIGNSSGIIHDFASSFFVSVDDFAFGKPTKYIKLELTEQEKYDWDRAILKGDNRYNMEEHNIFMNNCHSHVAYVLNQLNYKGRNNYNMVSIWWMLITKGKYVSFCGFFKTYIGFLIVVFIILIILLIKE
;
A
#
# COMPACT_ATOMS: atom_id res chain seq x y z
N MET A 1 -13.45 26.93 28.36
CA MET A 1 -12.56 26.80 27.19
C MET A 1 -11.15 26.96 27.73
N ASN A 2 -10.47 25.86 27.93
CA ASN A 2 -9.27 25.79 28.79
C ASN A 2 -8.02 25.95 27.93
N LYS A 3 -7.30 27.04 28.16
CA LYS A 3 -5.97 27.29 27.58
C LYS A 3 -4.93 26.22 27.97
N GLU A 4 -5.13 25.54 29.08
CA GLU A 4 -4.23 24.46 29.56
C GLU A 4 -4.17 23.24 28.62
N ASN A 5 -5.28 22.88 27.94
CA ASN A 5 -5.28 21.75 27.02
C ASN A 5 -4.54 22.03 25.70
N ASP A 6 -4.45 23.29 25.30
CA ASP A 6 -3.74 23.65 24.05
C ASP A 6 -2.21 23.68 24.26
N GLU A 7 -1.75 23.99 25.45
CA GLU A 7 -0.31 23.97 25.78
C GLU A 7 0.22 22.52 25.92
N GLU A 8 -0.53 21.61 26.51
CA GLU A 8 -0.18 20.20 26.65
C GLU A 8 -0.09 19.48 25.29
N ILE A 9 -0.93 19.86 24.32
CA ILE A 9 -0.89 19.32 22.95
C ILE A 9 0.36 19.79 22.21
N ILE A 10 0.80 21.03 22.43
CA ILE A 10 1.98 21.60 21.79
C ILE A 10 3.25 20.95 22.35
N GLU A 11 3.31 20.73 23.66
CA GLU A 11 4.46 20.12 24.33
C GLU A 11 4.67 18.66 23.91
N ASN A 12 3.58 17.86 23.86
CA ASN A 12 3.61 16.49 23.35
C ASN A 12 4.00 16.38 21.87
N THR A 13 3.68 17.40 21.05
CA THR A 13 4.07 17.43 19.64
C THR A 13 5.54 17.73 19.44
N LEU A 14 6.15 18.52 20.34
CA LEU A 14 7.57 18.83 20.32
C LEU A 14 8.43 17.64 20.76
N GLU A 15 8.02 16.89 21.79
CA GLU A 15 8.74 15.68 22.23
C GLU A 15 8.77 14.59 21.14
N ILE A 16 7.68 14.39 20.40
CA ILE A 16 7.63 13.41 19.29
C ILE A 16 8.60 13.80 18.16
N ASN A 17 8.81 15.08 17.92
CA ASN A 17 9.72 15.55 16.88
C ASN A 17 11.19 15.44 17.30
N GLU A 18 11.52 15.60 18.58
CA GLU A 18 12.88 15.38 19.09
C GLU A 18 13.27 13.89 19.12
N GLU A 19 12.34 12.99 19.42
CA GLU A 19 12.60 11.55 19.42
C GLU A 19 12.85 10.99 18.00
N MET A 20 12.25 11.61 16.96
CA MET A 20 12.52 11.26 15.56
C MET A 20 13.90 11.73 15.06
N ASP A 21 14.46 12.79 15.62
CA ASP A 21 15.76 13.34 15.20
C ASP A 21 16.94 12.63 15.87
N THR A 22 16.76 12.08 17.07
CA THR A 22 17.79 11.32 17.79
C THR A 22 18.06 9.93 17.21
N ASN A 23 17.06 9.33 16.54
CA ASN A 23 17.18 8.00 15.88
C ASN A 23 17.94 8.04 14.54
N LYS A 24 18.27 9.22 14.03
CA LYS A 24 19.03 9.41 12.77
C LYS A 24 20.56 9.42 12.95
N LYS A 25 21.08 9.32 14.16
CA LYS A 25 22.54 9.39 14.47
C LYS A 25 23.19 8.05 14.86
N GLY A 26 22.61 6.91 14.52
CA GLY A 26 23.21 5.58 14.67
C GLY A 26 24.21 5.29 13.55
N ASN A 27 25.49 5.35 13.86
CA ASN A 27 26.64 5.12 13.00
C ASN A 27 26.65 3.72 12.36
N ILE A 28 26.75 3.68 11.02
CA ILE A 28 27.16 2.46 10.28
C ILE A 28 28.58 2.76 9.73
N PRO A 29 29.60 1.95 10.01
CA PRO A 29 30.96 2.17 9.50
C PRO A 29 31.05 1.71 8.02
N PHE A 30 31.41 2.63 7.14
CA PHE A 30 31.77 2.35 5.76
C PHE A 30 33.17 1.71 5.70
N THR A 31 33.27 0.50 5.19
CA THR A 31 34.55 -0.09 4.79
C THR A 31 34.81 0.22 3.31
N ASN A 32 35.83 1.05 3.06
CA ASN A 32 36.35 1.35 1.75
C ASN A 32 37.08 0.13 1.14
N LYS A 33 36.61 -0.36 0.01
CA LYS A 33 37.41 -1.21 -0.88
C LYS A 33 37.59 -0.50 -2.23
N LYS A 34 38.84 -0.11 -2.50
CA LYS A 34 39.34 0.52 -3.73
C LYS A 34 39.41 -0.50 -4.88
N PRO A 35 38.98 -0.17 -6.10
CA PRO A 35 39.48 -0.87 -7.30
C PRO A 35 40.61 -0.10 -7.96
N SER A 36 41.57 -0.88 -8.49
CA SER A 36 42.83 -0.48 -9.12
C SER A 36 42.64 0.22 -10.46
N LYS A 37 43.64 1.08 -10.74
CA LYS A 37 43.89 1.82 -11.99
C LYS A 37 44.09 0.90 -13.19
N ASN A 38 43.57 1.34 -14.34
CA ASN A 38 44.34 1.26 -15.59
C ASN A 38 44.10 2.53 -16.41
N GLU A 39 45.21 3.09 -16.82
CA GLU A 39 45.44 4.29 -17.60
C GLU A 39 45.07 4.08 -19.07
N ASN A 40 44.48 5.08 -19.73
CA ASN A 40 44.95 5.53 -21.04
C ASN A 40 44.41 6.90 -21.36
N GLU A 41 45.36 7.80 -21.59
CA GLU A 41 45.19 9.20 -22.03
C GLU A 41 44.62 9.25 -23.46
N ASN A 42 43.78 10.25 -23.73
CA ASN A 42 43.99 11.15 -24.86
C ASN A 42 43.13 12.40 -24.76
N SER A 43 43.82 13.50 -24.83
CA SER A 43 43.40 14.87 -24.86
C SER A 43 42.56 15.23 -26.09
N ILE A 44 41.52 16.10 -25.94
CA ILE A 44 41.22 17.16 -26.87
C ILE A 44 40.47 18.27 -26.10
N ASN A 45 41.05 19.48 -26.10
CA ASN A 45 40.47 20.76 -25.72
C ASN A 45 39.30 21.11 -26.60
N ASN A 46 38.22 21.63 -26.04
CA ASN A 46 37.50 22.79 -26.64
C ASN A 46 36.61 23.47 -25.58
N ASN A 47 36.89 24.74 -25.39
CA ASN A 47 36.12 25.74 -24.69
C ASN A 47 34.73 25.90 -25.29
N THR A 48 33.69 25.78 -24.47
CA THR A 48 32.43 26.51 -24.75
C THR A 48 31.75 26.84 -23.40
N SER A 49 31.69 28.11 -23.14
CA SER A 49 30.92 28.77 -22.10
C SER A 49 29.44 28.43 -22.23
N TYR A 50 28.84 27.84 -21.22
CA TYR A 50 27.38 27.74 -21.12
C TYR A 50 26.86 28.39 -19.85
N ASN A 51 25.97 29.34 -20.09
CA ASN A 51 25.17 30.09 -19.14
C ASN A 51 24.40 29.13 -18.19
N GLU A 52 24.78 29.08 -16.93
CA GLU A 52 23.94 28.62 -15.84
C GLU A 52 22.89 29.69 -15.56
N ASN A 53 21.66 29.44 -15.96
CA ASN A 53 20.46 29.98 -15.28
C ASN A 53 19.20 29.38 -15.92
N ASN A 54 18.34 28.77 -15.10
CA ASN A 54 16.94 28.41 -15.35
C ASN A 54 16.56 26.93 -15.58
N LYS A 55 17.03 25.97 -14.78
CA LYS A 55 16.34 24.66 -14.72
C LYS A 55 16.06 24.11 -13.32
N ASP A 56 16.67 24.63 -12.26
CA ASP A 56 16.51 24.03 -10.93
C ASP A 56 15.39 24.64 -10.08
N THR A 57 14.81 25.77 -10.50
CA THR A 57 13.77 26.47 -9.73
C THR A 57 12.36 25.83 -9.88
N ILE A 58 12.12 25.04 -10.93
CA ILE A 58 10.79 24.45 -11.18
C ILE A 58 10.61 23.12 -10.45
N ASN A 59 11.69 22.36 -10.25
CA ASN A 59 11.60 21.06 -9.56
C ASN A 59 11.52 21.18 -8.03
N THR A 60 12.17 22.20 -7.46
CA THR A 60 12.10 22.45 -6.01
C THR A 60 10.72 22.96 -5.57
N LYS A 61 10.02 23.75 -6.40
CA LYS A 61 8.68 24.25 -6.09
C LYS A 61 7.63 23.14 -6.06
N LYS A 62 7.74 22.13 -6.91
CA LYS A 62 6.85 20.95 -6.90
C LYS A 62 7.05 20.04 -5.68
N ILE A 63 8.26 19.98 -5.14
CA ILE A 63 8.59 19.19 -3.95
C ILE A 63 8.14 19.92 -2.66
N TYR A 64 8.16 21.26 -2.66
CA TYR A 64 7.71 22.06 -1.51
C TYR A 64 6.18 22.12 -1.38
N ASP A 65 5.42 22.08 -2.47
CA ASP A 65 3.96 22.08 -2.42
C ASP A 65 3.35 20.77 -1.91
N GLN A 66 4.10 19.64 -1.95
CA GLN A 66 3.67 18.38 -1.33
C GLN A 66 3.92 18.30 0.18
N LYS A 67 4.78 19.18 0.76
CA LYS A 67 5.08 19.15 2.21
C LYS A 67 4.12 19.95 3.08
N ASN A 68 3.25 20.76 2.52
CA ASN A 68 2.36 21.66 3.27
C ASN A 68 0.87 21.33 3.15
N VAL A 69 0.50 20.09 2.77
CA VAL A 69 -0.85 19.60 3.02
C VAL A 69 -0.92 19.13 4.47
N VAL A 70 -0.96 20.09 5.38
CA VAL A 70 -1.58 19.85 6.69
C VAL A 70 -3.05 19.60 6.41
N GLN A 71 -3.43 18.32 6.27
CA GLN A 71 -4.83 17.95 6.30
C GLN A 71 -5.34 18.28 7.70
N THR A 72 -5.99 19.44 7.83
CA THR A 72 -6.82 19.75 9.00
C THR A 72 -7.96 18.73 9.01
N PHE A 73 -7.83 17.74 9.89
CA PHE A 73 -8.92 16.81 10.16
C PHE A 73 -10.09 17.58 10.73
N PRO A 74 -11.29 17.49 10.16
CA PRO A 74 -12.46 18.19 10.68
C PRO A 74 -12.77 17.65 12.08
N SER A 75 -12.75 18.56 13.05
CA SER A 75 -13.16 18.32 14.44
C SER A 75 -14.60 17.80 14.49
N THR A 76 -14.80 16.62 15.10
CA THR A 76 -16.05 16.12 15.71
C THR A 76 -17.37 16.31 14.94
N GLU A 77 -17.39 16.06 13.64
CA GLU A 77 -18.63 15.59 13.02
C GLU A 77 -18.75 14.10 13.34
N ILE A 78 -19.91 13.69 13.88
CA ILE A 78 -20.31 12.30 14.05
C ILE A 78 -20.04 11.62 12.70
N MET A 79 -18.97 10.82 12.61
CA MET A 79 -18.57 10.12 11.37
C MET A 79 -19.71 9.15 11.03
N SER A 80 -20.67 9.64 10.24
CA SER A 80 -21.69 8.80 9.63
C SER A 80 -20.94 7.64 8.95
N GLU A 81 -21.19 6.42 9.40
CA GLU A 81 -20.54 5.23 8.86
C GLU A 81 -20.81 5.15 7.36
N ARG A 82 -19.81 5.48 6.54
CA ARG A 82 -19.97 5.43 5.08
C ARG A 82 -20.25 3.99 4.66
N SER A 83 -21.32 3.82 3.89
CA SER A 83 -21.68 2.53 3.31
C SER A 83 -20.77 2.20 2.14
N ILE A 84 -20.63 0.89 1.85
CA ILE A 84 -19.91 0.41 0.66
C ILE A 84 -20.68 0.88 -0.59
N ASP A 85 -19.99 1.56 -1.51
CA ASP A 85 -20.52 1.93 -2.82
C ASP A 85 -19.88 1.07 -3.91
N LEU A 86 -20.66 0.10 -4.40
CA LEU A 86 -20.22 -0.82 -5.44
C LEU A 86 -20.08 -0.16 -6.81
N LYS A 87 -20.78 0.97 -7.07
CA LYS A 87 -20.73 1.66 -8.36
C LYS A 87 -19.40 2.40 -8.52
N SER A 88 -19.02 3.18 -7.53
CA SER A 88 -17.75 3.90 -7.48
C SER A 88 -16.57 3.03 -7.01
N SER A 89 -16.82 1.77 -6.62
CA SER A 89 -15.83 0.87 -6.03
C SER A 89 -15.22 1.39 -4.72
N HIS A 90 -16.00 2.10 -3.91
CA HIS A 90 -15.58 2.59 -2.62
C HIS A 90 -15.94 1.60 -1.51
N PHE A 91 -14.90 1.16 -0.77
CA PHE A 91 -15.00 0.14 0.26
C PHE A 91 -14.45 0.64 1.60
N PRO A 92 -15.18 1.50 2.35
CA PRO A 92 -14.69 2.05 3.61
C PRO A 92 -14.46 0.95 4.65
N TYR A 93 -13.26 1.00 5.27
CA TYR A 93 -12.85 0.05 6.32
C TYR A 93 -12.87 -1.42 5.84
N CYS A 94 -12.50 -1.67 4.59
CA CYS A 94 -12.54 -3.00 4.01
C CYS A 94 -11.16 -3.45 3.53
N ILE A 95 -10.89 -4.75 3.64
CA ILE A 95 -9.91 -5.43 2.80
C ILE A 95 -10.63 -5.86 1.53
N VAL A 96 -10.06 -5.59 0.37
CA VAL A 96 -10.63 -5.94 -0.93
C VAL A 96 -9.74 -6.91 -1.68
N TRP A 97 -10.33 -7.67 -2.61
CA TRP A 97 -9.61 -8.66 -3.39
C TRP A 97 -10.18 -8.78 -4.81
N THR A 98 -9.30 -9.05 -5.78
CA THR A 98 -9.66 -9.33 -7.18
C THR A 98 -8.79 -10.46 -7.76
N PRO A 99 -9.30 -11.27 -8.71
CA PRO A 99 -8.48 -12.28 -9.37
C PRO A 99 -7.39 -11.66 -10.23
N ILE A 100 -6.18 -12.26 -10.18
CA ILE A 100 -5.09 -11.96 -11.11
C ILE A 100 -5.23 -12.88 -12.31
N PRO A 101 -5.37 -12.37 -13.55
CA PRO A 101 -5.43 -13.18 -14.75
C PRO A 101 -4.30 -14.23 -14.81
N ILE A 102 -4.59 -15.42 -15.33
CA ILE A 102 -3.68 -16.56 -15.42
C ILE A 102 -3.40 -17.21 -14.06
N ILE A 103 -2.92 -16.49 -13.05
CA ILE A 103 -2.58 -17.06 -11.73
C ILE A 103 -3.84 -17.61 -11.05
N THR A 104 -4.90 -16.82 -10.97
CA THR A 104 -6.18 -17.24 -10.38
C THR A 104 -6.85 -18.37 -11.19
N TYR A 105 -6.56 -18.49 -12.49
CA TYR A 105 -7.06 -19.60 -13.31
C TYR A 105 -6.43 -20.95 -12.93
N LEU A 106 -5.23 -20.93 -12.40
CA LEU A 106 -4.56 -22.13 -11.88
C LEU A 106 -4.93 -22.36 -10.42
N ILE A 107 -4.94 -21.30 -9.60
CA ILE A 107 -5.18 -21.36 -8.16
C ILE A 107 -6.20 -20.27 -7.78
N PRO A 108 -7.51 -20.58 -7.70
CA PRO A 108 -8.58 -19.59 -7.47
C PRO A 108 -8.51 -18.82 -6.15
N SER A 109 -7.68 -19.26 -5.22
CA SER A 109 -7.47 -18.58 -3.92
C SER A 109 -6.38 -17.51 -3.97
N ILE A 110 -5.55 -17.48 -5.03
CA ILE A 110 -4.50 -16.49 -5.22
C ILE A 110 -5.03 -15.35 -6.06
N GLY A 111 -4.88 -14.13 -5.57
CA GLY A 111 -5.31 -12.91 -6.25
C GLY A 111 -4.68 -11.68 -5.60
N HIS A 112 -5.04 -10.52 -6.11
CA HIS A 112 -4.56 -9.23 -5.64
C HIS A 112 -5.45 -8.66 -4.54
N THR A 113 -4.83 -7.98 -3.56
CA THR A 113 -5.56 -7.40 -2.43
C THR A 113 -5.17 -5.94 -2.21
N GLY A 114 -6.11 -5.18 -1.65
CA GLY A 114 -5.92 -3.80 -1.22
C GLY A 114 -6.71 -3.53 0.05
N ILE A 115 -6.64 -2.31 0.52
CA ILE A 115 -7.30 -1.84 1.74
C ILE A 115 -8.00 -0.51 1.47
N GLY A 116 -9.27 -0.40 1.85
CA GLY A 116 -10.05 0.82 1.70
C GLY A 116 -9.91 1.72 2.92
N ASN A 117 -9.59 2.99 2.69
CA ASN A 117 -9.52 4.01 3.76
C ASN A 117 -10.93 4.35 4.32
N SER A 118 -11.03 5.30 5.24
CA SER A 118 -12.31 5.71 5.85
C SER A 118 -13.32 6.27 4.82
N SER A 119 -12.84 6.80 3.70
CA SER A 119 -13.65 7.27 2.58
C SER A 119 -13.99 6.17 1.56
N GLY A 120 -13.37 4.99 1.69
CA GLY A 120 -13.57 3.86 0.79
C GLY A 120 -12.59 3.81 -0.39
N ILE A 121 -11.70 4.78 -0.52
CA ILE A 121 -10.65 4.79 -1.52
C ILE A 121 -9.71 3.62 -1.26
N ILE A 122 -9.41 2.84 -2.30
CA ILE A 122 -8.59 1.64 -2.18
C ILE A 122 -7.12 2.01 -2.36
N HIS A 123 -6.28 1.51 -1.46
CA HIS A 123 -4.82 1.56 -1.52
C HIS A 123 -4.30 0.15 -1.70
N ASP A 124 -3.39 -0.06 -2.65
CA ASP A 124 -2.81 -1.38 -2.92
C ASP A 124 -1.35 -1.31 -3.40
N PHE A 125 -0.53 -2.23 -2.91
CA PHE A 125 0.85 -2.37 -3.37
C PHE A 125 0.85 -3.07 -4.73
N ALA A 126 0.80 -2.28 -5.80
CA ALA A 126 0.60 -2.74 -7.17
C ALA A 126 1.87 -3.21 -7.86
N SER A 127 3.02 -2.60 -7.55
CA SER A 127 4.33 -2.94 -8.11
C SER A 127 5.46 -2.44 -7.20
N SER A 128 6.71 -2.80 -7.53
CA SER A 128 7.89 -2.31 -6.79
C SER A 128 7.89 -0.79 -6.70
N PHE A 129 8.08 -0.28 -5.47
CA PHE A 129 8.14 1.15 -5.14
C PHE A 129 6.88 1.94 -5.48
N PHE A 130 5.72 1.25 -5.61
CA PHE A 130 4.49 1.89 -6.02
C PHE A 130 3.26 1.33 -5.31
N VAL A 131 2.64 2.16 -4.48
CA VAL A 131 1.30 1.95 -3.93
C VAL A 131 0.31 2.76 -4.75
N SER A 132 -0.66 2.08 -5.37
CA SER A 132 -1.75 2.71 -6.10
C SER A 132 -2.83 3.21 -5.15
N VAL A 133 -3.44 4.34 -5.49
CA VAL A 133 -4.53 4.97 -4.74
C VAL A 133 -5.67 5.25 -5.72
N ASP A 134 -6.84 4.71 -5.44
CA ASP A 134 -8.09 4.82 -6.23
C ASP A 134 -8.04 4.18 -7.64
N ASP A 135 -6.94 3.51 -7.98
CA ASP A 135 -6.79 2.75 -9.23
C ASP A 135 -6.37 1.31 -8.90
N PHE A 136 -7.32 0.52 -8.41
CA PHE A 136 -7.06 -0.82 -7.91
C PHE A 136 -6.57 -1.75 -9.03
N ALA A 137 -5.38 -2.30 -8.85
CA ALA A 137 -4.74 -3.16 -9.84
C ALA A 137 -5.60 -4.39 -10.16
N PHE A 138 -5.57 -4.80 -11.43
CA PHE A 138 -6.34 -5.91 -12.01
C PHE A 138 -7.87 -5.70 -12.03
N GLY A 139 -8.34 -4.47 -11.76
CA GLY A 139 -9.73 -4.05 -11.92
C GLY A 139 -10.56 -4.14 -10.64
N LYS A 140 -11.88 -3.96 -10.78
CA LYS A 140 -12.78 -3.81 -9.62
C LYS A 140 -12.73 -5.00 -8.66
N PRO A 141 -12.86 -4.75 -7.33
CA PRO A 141 -12.95 -5.81 -6.34
C PRO A 141 -14.06 -6.81 -6.64
N THR A 142 -13.76 -8.10 -6.48
CA THR A 142 -14.75 -9.20 -6.59
C THR A 142 -15.11 -9.79 -5.24
N LYS A 143 -14.23 -9.60 -4.24
CA LYS A 143 -14.45 -9.94 -2.82
C LYS A 143 -14.07 -8.78 -1.92
N TYR A 144 -14.66 -8.75 -0.74
CA TYR A 144 -14.25 -7.84 0.34
C TYR A 144 -14.48 -8.46 1.71
N ILE A 145 -13.79 -7.92 2.72
CA ILE A 145 -14.02 -8.13 4.15
C ILE A 145 -14.26 -6.76 4.76
N LYS A 146 -15.46 -6.48 5.27
CA LYS A 146 -15.70 -5.31 6.13
C LYS A 146 -15.09 -5.61 7.49
N LEU A 147 -14.18 -4.77 7.93
CA LEU A 147 -13.53 -4.91 9.22
C LEU A 147 -14.40 -4.32 10.33
N GLU A 148 -14.47 -5.03 11.44
CA GLU A 148 -15.10 -4.55 12.67
C GLU A 148 -14.04 -3.80 13.47
N LEU A 149 -14.14 -2.48 13.51
CA LEU A 149 -13.20 -1.59 14.18
C LEU A 149 -13.83 -0.97 15.41
N THR A 150 -13.06 -0.83 16.47
CA THR A 150 -13.38 0.03 17.61
C THR A 150 -13.31 1.50 17.17
N GLU A 151 -13.86 2.43 17.95
CA GLU A 151 -13.78 3.87 17.62
C GLU A 151 -12.33 4.37 17.58
N GLN A 152 -11.46 3.84 18.45
CA GLN A 152 -10.03 4.17 18.43
C GLN A 152 -9.36 3.65 17.16
N GLU A 153 -9.64 2.41 16.73
CA GLU A 153 -9.11 1.86 15.49
C GLU A 153 -9.60 2.65 14.26
N LYS A 154 -10.86 3.12 14.26
CA LYS A 154 -11.37 4.00 13.18
C LYS A 154 -10.64 5.34 13.14
N TYR A 155 -10.37 5.94 14.31
CA TYR A 155 -9.63 7.18 14.42
C TYR A 155 -8.20 7.05 13.86
N ASP A 156 -7.53 5.93 14.13
CA ASP A 156 -6.16 5.66 13.71
C ASP A 156 -6.05 5.06 12.29
N TRP A 157 -7.19 4.70 11.67
CA TRP A 157 -7.26 3.90 10.45
C TRP A 157 -6.50 4.51 9.27
N ASP A 158 -6.82 5.72 8.87
CA ASP A 158 -6.22 6.37 7.71
C ASP A 158 -4.73 6.67 7.94
N ARG A 159 -4.35 6.95 9.19
CA ARG A 159 -2.94 7.11 9.56
C ARG A 159 -2.17 5.80 9.45
N ALA A 160 -2.77 4.67 9.82
CA ALA A 160 -2.14 3.36 9.66
C ALA A 160 -1.94 3.00 8.17
N ILE A 161 -2.92 3.31 7.31
CA ILE A 161 -2.81 3.15 5.86
C ILE A 161 -1.68 4.01 5.31
N LEU A 162 -1.63 5.30 5.65
CA LEU A 162 -0.56 6.21 5.20
C LEU A 162 0.84 5.72 5.61
N LYS A 163 0.98 5.16 6.81
CA LYS A 163 2.25 4.52 7.23
C LYS A 163 2.60 3.31 6.36
N GLY A 164 1.60 2.51 5.99
CA GLY A 164 1.76 1.39 5.07
C GLY A 164 2.22 1.85 3.70
N ASP A 165 1.55 2.84 3.13
CA ASP A 165 1.87 3.39 1.81
C ASP A 165 3.28 3.97 1.76
N ASN A 166 3.65 4.77 2.76
CA ASN A 166 5.00 5.35 2.85
C ASN A 166 6.09 4.28 2.94
N ARG A 167 5.83 3.19 3.65
CA ARG A 167 6.75 2.06 3.72
C ARG A 167 6.86 1.34 2.38
N TYR A 168 5.71 0.97 1.78
CA TYR A 168 5.70 0.13 0.58
C TYR A 168 6.04 0.88 -0.70
N ASN A 169 5.97 2.20 -0.71
CA ASN A 169 6.57 3.04 -1.76
C ASN A 169 8.12 3.00 -1.78
N MET A 170 8.75 2.36 -0.78
CA MET A 170 10.21 2.15 -0.71
C MET A 170 10.60 0.67 -0.78
N GLU A 171 9.64 -0.24 -1.00
CA GLU A 171 9.86 -1.68 -1.01
C GLU A 171 9.78 -2.26 -2.41
N GLU A 172 10.57 -3.30 -2.68
CA GLU A 172 10.45 -4.10 -3.89
C GLU A 172 9.29 -5.09 -3.77
N HIS A 173 8.50 -5.21 -4.83
CA HIS A 173 7.43 -6.19 -4.90
C HIS A 173 7.98 -7.57 -5.22
N ASN A 174 7.72 -8.54 -4.34
CA ASN A 174 8.08 -9.94 -4.50
C ASN A 174 6.87 -10.82 -4.19
N ILE A 175 6.43 -11.61 -5.16
CA ILE A 175 5.20 -12.44 -5.06
C ILE A 175 5.20 -13.38 -3.84
N PHE A 176 6.37 -13.87 -3.43
CA PHE A 176 6.49 -14.87 -2.37
C PHE A 176 6.81 -14.28 -1.00
N MET A 177 7.40 -13.09 -0.95
CA MET A 177 7.96 -12.56 0.30
C MET A 177 7.39 -11.19 0.69
N ASN A 178 7.11 -10.31 -0.28
CA ASN A 178 6.71 -8.93 -0.02
C ASN A 178 5.77 -8.43 -1.12
N ASN A 179 4.49 -8.59 -0.90
CA ASN A 179 3.46 -8.36 -1.91
C ASN A 179 2.26 -7.55 -1.35
N CYS A 180 1.20 -7.44 -2.13
CA CYS A 180 -0.02 -6.75 -1.75
C CYS A 180 -0.63 -7.25 -0.41
N HIS A 181 -0.56 -8.56 -0.10
CA HIS A 181 -1.01 -9.09 1.19
C HIS A 181 -0.12 -8.61 2.34
N SER A 182 1.19 -8.49 2.10
CA SER A 182 2.14 -7.97 3.10
C SER A 182 1.87 -6.50 3.43
N HIS A 183 1.51 -5.68 2.45
CA HIS A 183 1.08 -4.29 2.65
C HIS A 183 -0.14 -4.21 3.57
N VAL A 184 -1.22 -4.94 3.27
CA VAL A 184 -2.43 -4.99 4.11
C VAL A 184 -2.10 -5.50 5.51
N ALA A 185 -1.27 -6.54 5.62
CA ALA A 185 -0.83 -7.07 6.92
C ALA A 185 -0.07 -6.03 7.75
N TYR A 186 0.81 -5.26 7.11
CA TYR A 186 1.54 -4.18 7.78
C TYR A 186 0.59 -3.11 8.32
N VAL A 187 -0.41 -2.67 7.53
CA VAL A 187 -1.42 -1.70 7.99
C VAL A 187 -2.17 -2.22 9.22
N LEU A 188 -2.63 -3.49 9.21
CA LEU A 188 -3.31 -4.08 10.37
C LEU A 188 -2.42 -4.16 11.61
N ASN A 189 -1.11 -4.40 11.43
CA ASN A 189 -0.14 -4.41 12.51
C ASN A 189 0.10 -3.00 13.08
N GLN A 190 0.17 -1.97 12.24
CA GLN A 190 0.27 -0.57 12.70
C GLN A 190 -0.95 -0.13 13.51
N LEU A 191 -2.11 -0.67 13.18
CA LEU A 191 -3.36 -0.44 13.90
C LEU A 191 -3.49 -1.26 15.19
N ASN A 192 -2.65 -2.26 15.38
CA ASN A 192 -2.82 -3.30 16.42
C ASN A 192 -4.23 -3.94 16.36
N TYR A 193 -4.71 -4.21 15.13
CA TYR A 193 -6.08 -4.66 14.86
C TYR A 193 -6.46 -5.87 15.71
N LYS A 194 -7.58 -5.76 16.45
CA LYS A 194 -8.06 -6.78 17.43
C LYS A 194 -6.99 -7.17 18.44
N GLY A 195 -6.15 -6.24 18.87
CA GLY A 195 -5.07 -6.47 19.83
C GLY A 195 -3.91 -7.33 19.31
N ARG A 196 -3.73 -7.42 17.98
CA ARG A 196 -2.68 -8.23 17.35
C ARG A 196 -1.80 -7.38 16.44
N ASN A 197 -0.49 -7.65 16.48
CA ASN A 197 0.53 -6.97 15.66
C ASN A 197 1.41 -7.95 14.85
N ASN A 198 0.93 -9.18 14.63
CA ASN A 198 1.65 -10.27 13.97
C ASN A 198 0.93 -10.79 12.72
N TYR A 199 0.13 -9.94 12.06
CA TYR A 199 -0.44 -10.26 10.75
C TYR A 199 0.67 -10.39 9.72
N ASN A 200 0.53 -11.33 8.80
CA ASN A 200 1.42 -11.55 7.67
C ASN A 200 0.61 -11.89 6.41
N MET A 201 1.26 -12.04 5.27
CA MET A 201 0.57 -12.31 4.01
C MET A 201 -0.31 -13.57 4.06
N VAL A 202 0.12 -14.62 4.79
CA VAL A 202 -0.67 -15.86 4.96
C VAL A 202 -1.92 -15.59 5.80
N SER A 203 -1.81 -14.77 6.84
CA SER A 203 -2.97 -14.35 7.66
C SER A 203 -4.02 -13.63 6.80
N ILE A 204 -3.61 -12.71 5.95
CA ILE A 204 -4.52 -11.95 5.08
C ILE A 204 -5.16 -12.88 4.03
N TRP A 205 -4.35 -13.72 3.38
CA TRP A 205 -4.84 -14.73 2.44
C TRP A 205 -5.90 -15.64 3.10
N TRP A 206 -5.62 -16.15 4.31
CA TRP A 206 -6.56 -16.98 5.07
C TRP A 206 -7.85 -16.24 5.44
N MET A 207 -7.73 -14.98 5.86
CA MET A 207 -8.90 -14.13 6.14
C MET A 207 -9.76 -13.97 4.89
N LEU A 208 -9.19 -13.73 3.73
CA LEU A 208 -9.91 -13.59 2.46
C LEU A 208 -10.62 -14.87 2.02
N ILE A 209 -10.04 -16.04 2.30
CA ILE A 209 -10.69 -17.33 2.05
C ILE A 209 -11.87 -17.55 2.99
N THR A 210 -11.67 -17.33 4.29
CA THR A 210 -12.64 -17.73 5.32
C THR A 210 -13.73 -16.69 5.58
N LYS A 211 -13.44 -15.40 5.40
CA LYS A 211 -14.33 -14.26 5.74
C LYS A 211 -14.71 -13.40 4.54
N GLY A 212 -14.07 -13.61 3.38
CA GLY A 212 -14.32 -12.83 2.17
C GLY A 212 -15.74 -13.04 1.64
N LYS A 213 -16.47 -11.93 1.46
CA LYS A 213 -17.80 -11.91 0.82
C LYS A 213 -17.66 -11.49 -0.64
N TYR A 214 -18.33 -12.17 -1.56
CA TYR A 214 -18.36 -11.75 -2.95
C TYR A 214 -19.19 -10.48 -3.11
N VAL A 215 -18.69 -9.55 -3.90
CA VAL A 215 -19.39 -8.30 -4.26
C VAL A 215 -20.68 -8.60 -5.03
N SER A 216 -20.65 -9.62 -5.90
CA SER A 216 -21.77 -10.04 -6.73
C SER A 216 -21.62 -11.49 -7.18
N PHE A 217 -22.69 -12.07 -7.73
CA PHE A 217 -22.65 -13.36 -8.38
C PHE A 217 -21.66 -13.39 -9.57
N CYS A 218 -21.61 -12.31 -10.36
CA CYS A 218 -20.61 -12.15 -11.41
C CYS A 218 -19.17 -12.16 -10.87
N GLY A 219 -18.93 -11.59 -9.69
CA GLY A 219 -17.64 -11.63 -9.02
C GLY A 219 -17.21 -13.06 -8.65
N PHE A 220 -18.16 -13.87 -8.18
CA PHE A 220 -17.93 -15.29 -7.94
C PHE A 220 -17.53 -16.02 -9.23
N PHE A 221 -18.31 -15.86 -10.29
CA PHE A 221 -17.99 -16.49 -11.59
C PHE A 221 -16.64 -16.02 -12.13
N LYS A 222 -16.36 -14.73 -12.10
CA LYS A 222 -15.07 -14.16 -12.53
C LYS A 222 -13.87 -14.81 -11.82
N THR A 223 -14.06 -15.22 -10.57
CA THR A 223 -13.01 -15.89 -9.79
C THR A 223 -12.76 -17.33 -10.26
N TYR A 224 -13.81 -18.09 -10.60
CA TYR A 224 -13.69 -19.53 -10.83
C TYR A 224 -13.75 -19.96 -12.28
N ILE A 225 -14.31 -19.15 -13.19
CA ILE A 225 -14.56 -19.56 -14.57
C ILE A 225 -13.26 -19.98 -15.29
N GLY A 226 -12.17 -19.24 -15.10
CA GLY A 226 -10.87 -19.57 -15.70
C GLY A 226 -10.35 -20.93 -15.22
N PHE A 227 -10.44 -21.20 -13.92
CA PHE A 227 -10.06 -22.48 -13.33
C PHE A 227 -10.90 -23.62 -13.87
N LEU A 228 -12.22 -23.47 -13.96
CA LEU A 228 -13.12 -24.48 -14.49
C LEU A 228 -12.82 -24.79 -15.95
N ILE A 229 -12.50 -23.79 -16.77
CA ILE A 229 -12.09 -23.98 -18.17
C ILE A 229 -10.79 -24.80 -18.25
N VAL A 230 -9.77 -24.46 -17.42
CA VAL A 230 -8.50 -25.19 -17.39
C VAL A 230 -8.72 -26.66 -17.00
N VAL A 231 -9.51 -26.91 -15.95
CA VAL A 231 -9.84 -28.27 -15.50
C VAL A 231 -10.57 -29.03 -16.60
N PHE A 232 -11.56 -28.41 -17.27
CA PHE A 232 -12.30 -29.00 -18.35
C PHE A 232 -11.41 -29.40 -19.53
N ILE A 233 -10.47 -28.53 -19.94
CA ILE A 233 -9.50 -28.84 -21.01
C ILE A 233 -8.62 -30.04 -20.62
N ILE A 234 -8.13 -30.07 -19.36
CA ILE A 234 -7.31 -31.18 -18.88
C ILE A 234 -8.12 -32.52 -18.96
N LEU A 235 -9.38 -32.51 -18.51
CA LEU A 235 -10.22 -33.69 -18.54
C LEU A 235 -10.46 -34.20 -20.00
N ILE A 236 -10.69 -33.30 -20.95
CA ILE A 236 -10.84 -33.67 -22.38
C ILE A 236 -9.53 -34.31 -22.87
N ILE A 237 -8.38 -33.73 -22.57
CA ILE A 237 -7.08 -34.27 -23.02
C ILE A 237 -6.85 -35.69 -22.45
N LEU A 238 -7.25 -35.94 -21.21
CA LEU A 238 -7.14 -37.26 -20.58
C LEU A 238 -8.07 -38.29 -21.26
N LEU A 239 -9.31 -37.88 -21.54
CA LEU A 239 -10.30 -38.74 -22.21
C LEU A 239 -9.92 -39.11 -23.67
N ILE A 240 -9.17 -38.23 -24.35
CA ILE A 240 -8.73 -38.51 -25.74
C ILE A 240 -7.53 -39.45 -25.77
N LYS A 241 -6.76 -39.52 -24.66
CA LYS A 241 -5.57 -40.38 -24.56
C LYS A 241 -5.86 -41.82 -24.13
N GLU A 242 -7.07 -42.10 -23.62
CA GLU A 242 -7.61 -43.44 -23.36
C GLU A 242 -8.21 -44.04 -24.63
#